data_8694366c0ab33158d06075f7d3796213
#
_entry.id   8694366c0ab33158d06075f7d3796213
#
_cell.length_a   1.000
_cell.length_b   1.000
_cell.length_c   1.000
_cell.angle_alpha   90.00
_cell.angle_beta   90.00
_cell.angle_gamma   90.00
#
_symmetry.space_group_name_H-M   'P 1'
#
loop_
_entity.id
_entity.type
_entity.pdbx_description
1 polymer ?
#
loop_
_entity_poly.entity_id
_entity_poly.type
_entity_poly.pdbx_seq_one_letter_code
_entity_poly.pdbx_strand_id
1 'polypeptide(L)'
;MKTALLFGSSGLIGGQLLNNLIQNNDYNKIKIFVRSVPEIKDSKIEIIKADFNNLKNHIEDIKGDDCFFCIGTTKQNSPDKNEYKRIERDMPIEIAEIAKANSVNSFVYVSSGFADPKNSGAYLRYKGEVEEELKKLNFTKLGIMRPSFLLGNRKEKRFGEKIGIFFFKLLSPLFLGPLKKMKPIHSEKVAKAMIKVANEDIQQSVFESNEIANLNID
;
A
#
# COMPACT_ATOMS: atom_id res chain seq x y z
N MET A 1 3.88 22.78 -2.12
CA MET A 1 4.31 21.77 -1.13
C MET A 1 3.09 20.98 -0.72
N LYS A 2 3.22 19.64 -0.62
CA LYS A 2 2.11 18.71 -0.44
C LYS A 2 2.03 18.14 0.98
N THR A 3 0.84 17.69 1.36
CA THR A 3 0.55 16.88 2.55
C THR A 3 0.31 15.44 2.14
N ALA A 4 1.14 14.51 2.65
CA ALA A 4 0.93 13.07 2.48
C ALA A 4 0.11 12.50 3.64
N LEU A 5 -0.84 11.63 3.34
CA LEU A 5 -1.58 10.82 4.30
C LEU A 5 -1.04 9.39 4.20
N LEU A 6 -0.51 8.83 5.28
CA LEU A 6 0.10 7.50 5.28
C LEU A 6 -0.57 6.57 6.29
N PHE A 7 -1.19 5.53 5.77
CA PHE A 7 -1.77 4.42 6.53
C PHE A 7 -0.85 3.21 6.46
N GLY A 8 -0.39 2.73 7.63
CA GLY A 8 0.49 1.56 7.73
C GLY A 8 1.98 1.86 7.73
N SER A 9 2.40 3.01 8.28
CA SER A 9 3.80 3.47 8.39
C SER A 9 4.75 2.50 9.10
N SER A 10 4.25 1.60 9.94
CA SER A 10 5.07 0.58 10.63
C SER A 10 5.31 -0.70 9.82
N GLY A 11 4.63 -0.84 8.67
CA GLY A 11 4.74 -2.01 7.80
C GLY A 11 6.00 -2.00 6.92
N LEU A 12 6.24 -3.12 6.22
CA LEU A 12 7.43 -3.30 5.36
C LEU A 12 7.54 -2.23 4.25
N ILE A 13 6.44 -1.99 3.53
CA ILE A 13 6.40 -0.96 2.48
C ILE A 13 6.21 0.41 3.11
N GLY A 14 5.26 0.54 4.04
CA GLY A 14 4.93 1.84 4.64
C GLY A 14 6.08 2.46 5.42
N GLY A 15 6.96 1.67 6.05
CA GLY A 15 8.18 2.17 6.70
C GLY A 15 9.19 2.73 5.70
N GLN A 16 9.39 2.05 4.56
CA GLN A 16 10.24 2.57 3.47
C GLN A 16 9.63 3.84 2.85
N LEU A 17 8.31 3.83 2.66
CA LEU A 17 7.58 4.96 2.12
C LEU A 17 7.68 6.18 3.04
N LEU A 18 7.55 6.01 4.36
CA LEU A 18 7.72 7.09 5.33
C LEU A 18 9.11 7.72 5.23
N ASN A 19 10.17 6.90 5.20
CA ASN A 19 11.54 7.38 5.05
C ASN A 19 11.74 8.18 3.74
N ASN A 20 11.19 7.68 2.64
CA ASN A 20 11.28 8.36 1.35
C ASN A 20 10.49 9.68 1.34
N LEU A 21 9.30 9.73 1.96
CA LEU A 21 8.49 10.95 2.07
C LEU A 21 9.18 12.04 2.92
N ILE A 22 9.86 11.65 4.00
CA ILE A 22 10.65 12.59 4.83
C ILE A 22 11.72 13.27 3.99
N GLN A 23 12.42 12.51 3.15
CA GLN A 23 13.50 13.00 2.31
C GLN A 23 13.02 13.73 1.04
N ASN A 24 11.76 13.57 0.67
CA ASN A 24 11.20 14.17 -0.54
C ASN A 24 10.80 15.64 -0.28
N ASN A 25 11.32 16.56 -1.12
CA ASN A 25 11.08 17.99 -1.00
C ASN A 25 9.67 18.43 -1.46
N ASP A 26 8.95 17.59 -2.18
CA ASP A 26 7.57 17.89 -2.61
C ASP A 26 6.60 17.88 -1.40
N TYR A 27 6.95 17.13 -0.34
CA TYR A 27 6.13 17.01 0.86
C TYR A 27 6.71 17.80 2.03
N ASN A 28 5.92 18.69 2.59
CA ASN A 28 6.26 19.44 3.82
C ASN A 28 5.52 18.93 5.04
N LYS A 29 4.50 18.10 4.85
CA LYS A 29 3.72 17.48 5.93
C LYS A 29 3.40 16.03 5.60
N ILE A 30 3.55 15.15 6.61
CA ILE A 30 3.25 13.72 6.51
C ILE A 30 2.38 13.35 7.71
N LYS A 31 1.09 13.13 7.48
CA LYS A 31 0.17 12.64 8.51
C LYS A 31 0.24 11.12 8.56
N ILE A 32 0.74 10.55 9.63
CA ILE A 32 0.76 9.10 9.84
C ILE A 32 -0.37 8.67 10.76
N PHE A 33 -1.23 7.76 10.27
CA PHE A 33 -2.34 7.20 11.03
C PHE A 33 -1.91 5.90 11.69
N VAL A 34 -1.93 5.87 13.02
CA VAL A 34 -1.35 4.78 13.82
C VAL A 34 -2.26 4.36 14.97
N ARG A 35 -2.21 3.07 15.34
CA ARG A 35 -2.90 2.54 16.53
C ARG A 35 -2.16 2.90 17.84
N SER A 36 -0.84 2.87 17.77
CA SER A 36 0.05 3.21 18.88
C SER A 36 1.07 4.24 18.43
N VAL A 37 1.27 5.28 19.22
CA VAL A 37 2.19 6.38 18.90
C VAL A 37 3.63 5.86 18.88
N PRO A 38 4.33 5.94 17.73
CA PRO A 38 5.73 5.55 17.64
C PRO A 38 6.66 6.67 18.18
N GLU A 39 7.86 6.28 18.60
CA GLU A 39 8.93 7.22 18.93
C GLU A 39 9.63 7.72 17.66
N ILE A 40 8.94 8.57 16.88
CA ILE A 40 9.49 9.21 15.70
C ILE A 40 9.53 10.70 15.92
N LYS A 41 10.69 11.32 15.70
CA LYS A 41 10.88 12.77 15.79
C LYS A 41 11.35 13.30 14.44
N ASP A 42 10.45 13.91 13.70
CA ASP A 42 10.75 14.64 12.47
C ASP A 42 9.76 15.78 12.32
N SER A 43 10.22 16.95 11.90
CA SER A 43 9.39 18.16 11.80
C SER A 43 8.28 18.07 10.75
N LYS A 44 8.42 17.21 9.75
CA LYS A 44 7.37 16.97 8.74
C LYS A 44 6.25 16.06 9.24
N ILE A 45 6.47 15.28 10.32
CA ILE A 45 5.55 14.24 10.76
C ILE A 45 4.50 14.77 11.72
N GLU A 46 3.25 14.57 11.37
CA GLU A 46 2.10 14.69 12.28
C GLU A 46 1.56 13.29 12.59
N ILE A 47 1.55 12.93 13.88
CA ILE A 47 1.09 11.60 14.32
C ILE A 47 -0.36 11.69 14.74
N ILE A 48 -1.22 10.92 14.06
CA ILE A 48 -2.63 10.81 14.35
C ILE A 48 -2.89 9.43 14.94
N LYS A 49 -3.22 9.38 16.24
CA LYS A 49 -3.66 8.13 16.88
C LYS A 49 -5.10 7.86 16.44
N ALA A 50 -5.29 6.88 15.56
CA ALA A 50 -6.58 6.59 14.95
C ALA A 50 -7.20 5.30 15.50
N ASP A 51 -8.52 5.36 15.73
CA ASP A 51 -9.36 4.17 15.89
C ASP A 51 -9.85 3.70 14.51
N PHE A 52 -9.20 2.69 13.98
CA PHE A 52 -9.55 2.13 12.66
C PHE A 52 -10.90 1.39 12.62
N ASN A 53 -11.54 1.18 13.76
CA ASN A 53 -12.90 0.66 13.81
C ASN A 53 -13.94 1.77 13.71
N ASN A 54 -13.55 3.04 13.96
CA ASN A 54 -14.42 4.19 13.89
C ASN A 54 -13.76 5.36 13.15
N LEU A 55 -13.57 5.19 11.84
CA LEU A 55 -12.92 6.19 10.98
C LEU A 55 -13.74 7.49 10.83
N LYS A 56 -15.03 7.47 11.16
CA LYS A 56 -15.88 8.67 11.16
C LYS A 56 -15.36 9.76 12.09
N ASN A 57 -14.66 9.40 13.16
CA ASN A 57 -14.03 10.35 14.08
C ASN A 57 -12.80 11.04 13.48
N HIS A 58 -12.30 10.56 12.34
CA HIS A 58 -11.07 11.02 11.69
C HIS A 58 -11.30 11.64 10.31
N ILE A 59 -12.57 11.98 9.96
CA ILE A 59 -12.89 12.59 8.67
C ILE A 59 -12.06 13.87 8.45
N GLU A 60 -11.98 14.75 9.48
CA GLU A 60 -11.24 16.01 9.42
C GLU A 60 -9.71 15.80 9.35
N ASP A 61 -9.21 14.70 9.92
CA ASP A 61 -7.79 14.37 9.88
C ASP A 61 -7.34 13.85 8.51
N ILE A 62 -8.27 13.18 7.76
CA ILE A 62 -7.99 12.59 6.44
C ILE A 62 -8.13 13.69 5.36
N LYS A 63 -7.35 14.77 5.51
CA LYS A 63 -7.23 15.88 4.56
C LYS A 63 -5.77 16.08 4.17
N GLY A 64 -5.50 16.07 2.86
CA GLY A 64 -4.17 16.21 2.28
C GLY A 64 -4.22 16.13 0.77
N ASP A 65 -3.07 16.02 0.13
CA ASP A 65 -2.93 15.95 -1.31
C ASP A 65 -2.88 14.50 -1.83
N ASP A 66 -2.05 13.68 -1.20
CA ASP A 66 -1.78 12.31 -1.64
C ASP A 66 -2.00 11.32 -0.49
N CYS A 67 -2.82 10.30 -0.70
CA CYS A 67 -3.12 9.26 0.27
C CYS A 67 -2.45 7.94 -0.11
N PHE A 68 -1.67 7.38 0.81
CA PHE A 68 -0.96 6.12 0.66
C PHE A 68 -1.50 5.07 1.64
N PHE A 69 -2.02 3.98 1.13
CA PHE A 69 -2.56 2.91 1.95
C PHE A 69 -1.71 1.65 1.86
N CYS A 70 -1.01 1.34 2.96
CA CYS A 70 -0.08 0.20 3.10
C CYS A 70 -0.49 -0.78 4.21
N ILE A 71 -1.70 -0.64 4.80
CA ILE A 71 -2.17 -1.58 5.82
C ILE A 71 -2.56 -2.90 5.16
N GLY A 72 -2.19 -3.99 5.80
CA GLY A 72 -2.61 -5.33 5.47
C GLY A 72 -2.28 -6.29 6.61
N THR A 73 -2.97 -7.41 6.67
CA THR A 73 -2.79 -8.42 7.71
C THR A 73 -2.63 -9.82 7.14
N THR A 74 -2.53 -10.81 7.99
CA THR A 74 -2.55 -12.23 7.63
C THR A 74 -3.61 -12.93 8.46
N LYS A 75 -4.10 -14.08 7.98
CA LYS A 75 -5.02 -14.91 8.76
C LYS A 75 -4.46 -15.33 10.13
N GLN A 76 -3.13 -15.38 10.25
CA GLN A 76 -2.47 -15.69 11.52
C GLN A 76 -2.57 -14.52 12.51
N ASN A 77 -2.40 -13.29 12.02
CA ASN A 77 -2.44 -12.08 12.86
C ASN A 77 -3.87 -11.59 13.12
N SER A 78 -4.81 -11.92 12.23
CA SER A 78 -6.24 -11.63 12.37
C SER A 78 -7.04 -12.91 12.04
N PRO A 79 -7.15 -13.84 13.01
CA PRO A 79 -7.83 -15.13 12.80
C PRO A 79 -9.36 -14.97 12.69
N ASP A 80 -9.92 -13.94 13.27
CA ASP A 80 -11.33 -13.62 13.11
C ASP A 80 -11.64 -13.18 11.69
N LYS A 81 -12.66 -13.77 11.08
CA LYS A 81 -13.02 -13.54 9.68
C LYS A 81 -13.53 -12.13 9.42
N ASN A 82 -14.24 -11.54 10.39
CA ASN A 82 -14.80 -10.20 10.26
C ASN A 82 -13.70 -9.15 10.40
N GLU A 83 -12.80 -9.32 11.37
CA GLU A 83 -11.62 -8.48 11.52
C GLU A 83 -10.73 -8.56 10.28
N TYR A 84 -10.48 -9.77 9.77
CA TYR A 84 -9.70 -9.97 8.55
C TYR A 84 -10.33 -9.26 7.35
N LYS A 85 -11.65 -9.40 7.16
CA LYS A 85 -12.39 -8.68 6.11
C LYS A 85 -12.34 -7.17 6.32
N ARG A 86 -12.52 -6.71 7.55
CA ARG A 86 -12.43 -5.28 7.90
C ARG A 86 -11.11 -4.68 7.45
N ILE A 87 -9.99 -5.33 7.76
CA ILE A 87 -8.64 -4.82 7.45
C ILE A 87 -8.33 -4.93 5.96
N GLU A 88 -8.63 -6.06 5.31
CA GLU A 88 -8.20 -6.32 3.94
C GLU A 88 -9.16 -5.76 2.88
N ARG A 89 -10.41 -5.43 3.25
CA ARG A 89 -11.44 -4.96 2.31
C ARG A 89 -12.10 -3.66 2.75
N ASP A 90 -12.78 -3.67 3.90
CA ASP A 90 -13.72 -2.60 4.23
C ASP A 90 -12.98 -1.30 4.62
N MET A 91 -11.89 -1.39 5.37
CA MET A 91 -11.09 -0.24 5.80
C MET A 91 -10.45 0.55 4.64
N PRO A 92 -9.76 -0.07 3.68
CA PRO A 92 -9.19 0.69 2.55
C PRO A 92 -10.27 1.37 1.71
N ILE A 93 -11.46 0.78 1.55
CA ILE A 93 -12.58 1.38 0.83
C ILE A 93 -13.08 2.61 1.60
N GLU A 94 -13.38 2.47 2.90
CA GLU A 94 -13.88 3.57 3.74
C GLU A 94 -12.89 4.74 3.79
N ILE A 95 -11.58 4.48 3.93
CA ILE A 95 -10.57 5.53 3.90
C ILE A 95 -10.51 6.21 2.53
N ALA A 96 -10.63 5.47 1.44
CA ALA A 96 -10.65 6.05 0.10
C ALA A 96 -11.89 6.91 -0.13
N GLU A 97 -13.07 6.50 0.33
CA GLU A 97 -14.30 7.29 0.26
C GLU A 97 -14.15 8.61 1.02
N ILE A 98 -13.63 8.57 2.26
CA ILE A 98 -13.37 9.78 3.06
C ILE A 98 -12.32 10.67 2.37
N ALA A 99 -11.23 10.10 1.89
CA ALA A 99 -10.19 10.84 1.19
C ALA A 99 -10.75 11.53 -0.07
N LYS A 100 -11.59 10.83 -0.84
CA LYS A 100 -12.25 11.39 -2.03
C LYS A 100 -13.22 12.53 -1.67
N ALA A 101 -14.03 12.35 -0.63
CA ALA A 101 -14.94 13.38 -0.14
C ALA A 101 -14.18 14.63 0.34
N ASN A 102 -12.98 14.47 0.87
CA ASN A 102 -12.07 15.54 1.27
C ASN A 102 -11.19 16.09 0.14
N SER A 103 -11.51 15.77 -1.12
CA SER A 103 -10.81 16.25 -2.30
C SER A 103 -9.32 15.88 -2.36
N VAL A 104 -8.93 14.76 -1.76
CA VAL A 104 -7.57 14.20 -1.92
C VAL A 104 -7.34 13.88 -3.39
N ASN A 105 -6.25 14.37 -3.95
CA ASN A 105 -5.97 14.29 -5.39
C ASN A 105 -5.55 12.89 -5.84
N SER A 106 -4.67 12.24 -5.08
CA SER A 106 -4.19 10.90 -5.41
C SER A 106 -4.46 9.88 -4.31
N PHE A 107 -4.75 8.63 -4.72
CA PHE A 107 -4.86 7.48 -3.82
C PHE A 107 -4.00 6.33 -4.32
N VAL A 108 -3.00 5.93 -3.53
CA VAL A 108 -2.08 4.86 -3.90
C VAL A 108 -2.21 3.69 -2.91
N TYR A 109 -2.65 2.55 -3.43
CA TYR A 109 -3.02 1.37 -2.68
C TYR A 109 -2.05 0.20 -2.90
N VAL A 110 -1.65 -0.47 -1.83
CA VAL A 110 -0.89 -1.72 -1.92
C VAL A 110 -1.87 -2.90 -1.99
N SER A 111 -2.04 -3.42 -3.19
CA SER A 111 -2.81 -4.61 -3.50
C SER A 111 -1.91 -5.87 -3.46
N SER A 112 -2.18 -6.85 -4.28
CA SER A 112 -1.41 -8.08 -4.43
C SER A 112 -1.41 -8.55 -5.88
N GLY A 113 -0.32 -9.17 -6.31
CA GLY A 113 -0.34 -9.94 -7.55
C GLY A 113 -1.48 -10.96 -7.54
N PHE A 114 -2.14 -11.13 -8.68
CA PHE A 114 -3.31 -12.01 -8.85
C PHE A 114 -4.57 -11.61 -8.07
N ALA A 115 -4.69 -10.36 -7.61
CA ALA A 115 -5.93 -9.83 -7.06
C ALA A 115 -7.06 -9.96 -8.09
N ASP A 116 -8.16 -10.61 -7.68
CA ASP A 116 -9.31 -10.88 -8.55
C ASP A 116 -10.56 -10.99 -7.65
N PRO A 117 -11.61 -10.17 -7.89
CA PRO A 117 -12.85 -10.22 -7.09
C PRO A 117 -13.60 -11.55 -7.20
N LYS A 118 -13.29 -12.36 -8.20
CA LYS A 118 -13.88 -13.70 -8.42
C LYS A 118 -13.02 -14.82 -7.81
N ASN A 119 -11.88 -14.49 -7.17
CA ASN A 119 -10.99 -15.51 -6.63
C ASN A 119 -11.66 -16.28 -5.47
N SER A 120 -11.49 -17.60 -5.42
CA SER A 120 -12.01 -18.44 -4.34
C SER A 120 -11.32 -18.17 -2.99
N GLY A 121 -10.06 -17.74 -3.00
CA GLY A 121 -9.29 -17.37 -1.82
C GLY A 121 -9.65 -15.98 -1.32
N ALA A 122 -10.06 -15.85 -0.05
CA ALA A 122 -10.54 -14.60 0.54
C ALA A 122 -9.55 -13.43 0.37
N TYR A 123 -8.25 -13.66 0.53
CA TYR A 123 -7.24 -12.61 0.40
C TYR A 123 -7.25 -11.94 -0.99
N LEU A 124 -7.07 -12.74 -2.04
CA LEU A 124 -7.03 -12.22 -3.41
C LEU A 124 -8.38 -11.66 -3.85
N ARG A 125 -9.46 -12.25 -3.37
CA ARG A 125 -10.81 -11.74 -3.61
C ARG A 125 -11.00 -10.36 -2.97
N TYR A 126 -10.67 -10.19 -1.69
CA TYR A 126 -10.79 -8.90 -1.01
C TYR A 126 -9.93 -7.82 -1.66
N LYS A 127 -8.69 -8.16 -2.06
CA LYS A 127 -7.84 -7.24 -2.81
C LYS A 127 -8.47 -6.83 -4.13
N GLY A 128 -9.03 -7.77 -4.89
CA GLY A 128 -9.73 -7.48 -6.15
C GLY A 128 -11.00 -6.64 -5.96
N GLU A 129 -11.80 -6.94 -4.92
CA GLU A 129 -12.99 -6.14 -4.59
C GLU A 129 -12.61 -4.68 -4.23
N VAL A 130 -11.54 -4.48 -3.45
CA VAL A 130 -11.03 -3.13 -3.15
C VAL A 130 -10.62 -2.40 -4.42
N GLU A 131 -9.88 -3.04 -5.32
CA GLU A 131 -9.46 -2.42 -6.58
C GLU A 131 -10.64 -1.96 -7.44
N GLU A 132 -11.72 -2.75 -7.49
CA GLU A 132 -12.94 -2.37 -8.21
C GLU A 132 -13.61 -1.14 -7.59
N GLU A 133 -13.73 -1.09 -6.26
CA GLU A 133 -14.31 0.07 -5.58
C GLU A 133 -13.45 1.32 -5.75
N LEU A 134 -12.11 1.20 -5.62
CA LEU A 134 -11.21 2.34 -5.83
C LEU A 134 -11.34 2.94 -7.25
N LYS A 135 -11.50 2.11 -8.27
CA LYS A 135 -11.69 2.58 -9.66
C LYS A 135 -12.97 3.40 -9.83
N LYS A 136 -14.05 3.06 -9.09
CA LYS A 136 -15.33 3.81 -9.12
C LYS A 136 -15.23 5.20 -8.51
N LEU A 137 -14.30 5.41 -7.57
CA LEU A 137 -14.14 6.70 -6.89
C LEU A 137 -13.55 7.81 -7.77
N ASN A 138 -13.00 7.47 -8.94
CA ASN A 138 -12.50 8.45 -9.92
C ASN A 138 -11.53 9.49 -9.30
N PHE A 139 -10.49 9.02 -8.59
CA PHE A 139 -9.39 9.90 -8.18
C PHE A 139 -8.69 10.49 -9.40
N THR A 140 -8.18 11.70 -9.29
CA THR A 140 -7.37 12.30 -10.36
C THR A 140 -6.16 11.41 -10.68
N LYS A 141 -5.55 10.85 -9.63
CA LYS A 141 -4.49 9.86 -9.75
C LYS A 141 -4.81 8.65 -8.88
N LEU A 142 -4.92 7.49 -9.48
CA LEU A 142 -5.12 6.22 -8.80
C LEU A 142 -3.94 5.30 -9.08
N GLY A 143 -3.25 4.86 -8.01
CA GLY A 143 -2.18 3.88 -8.09
C GLY A 143 -2.53 2.59 -7.36
N ILE A 144 -2.66 1.49 -8.07
CA ILE A 144 -2.88 0.15 -7.51
C ILE A 144 -1.62 -0.67 -7.71
N MET A 145 -0.83 -0.83 -6.65
CA MET A 145 0.41 -1.60 -6.69
C MET A 145 0.11 -3.06 -6.42
N ARG A 146 0.40 -3.93 -7.39
CA ARG A 146 0.27 -5.39 -7.30
C ARG A 146 1.64 -6.07 -7.15
N PRO A 147 2.35 -5.87 -6.03
CA PRO A 147 3.59 -6.59 -5.82
C PRO A 147 3.32 -8.09 -5.74
N SER A 148 4.26 -8.89 -6.23
CA SER A 148 4.27 -10.33 -6.03
C SER A 148 4.85 -10.66 -4.64
N PHE A 149 5.96 -11.41 -4.57
CA PHE A 149 6.64 -11.67 -3.31
C PHE A 149 7.53 -10.49 -2.92
N LEU A 150 7.28 -9.92 -1.74
CA LEU A 150 8.04 -8.79 -1.22
C LEU A 150 9.35 -9.25 -0.57
N LEU A 151 10.45 -8.67 -1.03
CA LEU A 151 11.77 -8.79 -0.42
C LEU A 151 12.01 -7.60 0.51
N GLY A 152 12.54 -7.87 1.70
CA GLY A 152 12.90 -6.83 2.68
C GLY A 152 13.07 -7.39 4.09
N ASN A 153 13.71 -6.62 4.97
CA ASN A 153 13.89 -7.01 6.37
C ASN A 153 12.59 -6.71 7.15
N ARG A 154 11.80 -7.76 7.41
CA ARG A 154 10.64 -7.67 8.29
C ARG A 154 11.03 -7.92 9.74
N LYS A 155 10.45 -7.14 10.66
CA LYS A 155 10.54 -7.41 12.10
C LYS A 155 9.80 -8.71 12.48
N GLU A 156 8.74 -9.06 11.74
CA GLU A 156 7.99 -10.32 11.90
C GLU A 156 8.26 -11.26 10.73
N LYS A 157 8.71 -12.48 11.03
CA LYS A 157 8.92 -13.55 10.04
C LYS A 157 7.58 -14.15 9.64
N ARG A 158 7.10 -13.92 8.44
CA ARG A 158 6.00 -14.72 7.88
C ARG A 158 6.55 -16.12 7.58
N PHE A 159 5.94 -17.14 8.19
CA PHE A 159 6.28 -18.54 7.96
C PHE A 159 6.16 -18.85 6.46
N GLY A 160 7.21 -19.43 5.85
CA GLY A 160 7.24 -19.78 4.42
C GLY A 160 8.05 -18.85 3.51
N GLU A 161 8.38 -17.61 3.92
CA GLU A 161 9.14 -16.67 3.05
C GLU A 161 10.55 -17.19 2.69
N LYS A 162 11.27 -17.86 3.61
CA LYS A 162 12.61 -18.38 3.33
C LYS A 162 12.60 -19.50 2.28
N ILE A 163 11.61 -20.37 2.33
CA ILE A 163 11.46 -21.49 1.38
C ILE A 163 11.05 -20.94 0.01
N GLY A 164 10.08 -20.03 -0.02
CA GLY A 164 9.63 -19.38 -1.25
C GLY A 164 10.76 -18.60 -1.95
N ILE A 165 11.54 -17.79 -1.23
CA ILE A 165 12.65 -17.00 -1.77
C ILE A 165 13.75 -17.89 -2.34
N PHE A 166 14.08 -19.01 -1.70
CA PHE A 166 15.09 -19.96 -2.19
C PHE A 166 14.66 -20.61 -3.51
N PHE A 167 13.42 -21.12 -3.58
CA PHE A 167 12.88 -21.69 -4.81
C PHE A 167 12.72 -20.64 -5.92
N PHE A 168 12.32 -19.41 -5.60
CA PHE A 168 12.22 -18.33 -6.58
C PHE A 168 13.57 -17.90 -7.15
N LYS A 169 14.64 -17.85 -6.33
CA LYS A 169 15.99 -17.59 -6.83
C LYS A 169 16.48 -18.69 -7.79
N LEU A 170 16.17 -19.94 -7.49
CA LEU A 170 16.54 -21.08 -8.32
C LEU A 170 15.77 -21.09 -9.66
N LEU A 171 14.48 -20.65 -9.64
CA LEU A 171 13.61 -20.61 -10.82
C LEU A 171 13.66 -19.27 -11.56
N SER A 172 14.47 -18.31 -11.11
CA SER A 172 14.57 -16.95 -11.67
C SER A 172 14.75 -16.90 -13.20
N PRO A 173 15.51 -17.77 -13.85
CA PRO A 173 15.66 -17.79 -15.31
C PRO A 173 14.37 -18.17 -16.06
N LEU A 174 13.42 -18.84 -15.40
CA LEU A 174 12.18 -19.34 -15.99
C LEU A 174 11.04 -18.30 -16.00
N PHE A 175 11.22 -17.13 -15.34
CA PHE A 175 10.21 -16.06 -15.33
C PHE A 175 10.26 -15.22 -16.62
N LEU A 176 9.97 -15.85 -17.76
CA LEU A 176 9.80 -15.22 -19.07
C LEU A 176 8.30 -15.12 -19.42
N GLY A 177 7.94 -14.20 -20.32
CA GLY A 177 6.54 -14.04 -20.77
C GLY A 177 5.60 -13.67 -19.61
N PRO A 178 4.41 -14.32 -19.50
CA PRO A 178 3.40 -13.99 -18.47
C PRO A 178 3.87 -14.21 -17.03
N LEU A 179 4.91 -15.01 -16.81
CA LEU A 179 5.47 -15.26 -15.47
C LEU A 179 6.33 -14.08 -14.93
N LYS A 180 6.66 -13.09 -15.76
CA LYS A 180 7.38 -11.87 -15.31
C LYS A 180 6.68 -11.17 -14.15
N LYS A 181 5.35 -11.23 -14.09
CA LYS A 181 4.53 -10.66 -13.01
C LYS A 181 4.81 -11.28 -11.64
N MET A 182 5.39 -12.47 -11.58
CA MET A 182 5.69 -13.21 -10.36
C MET A 182 7.09 -12.90 -9.78
N LYS A 183 7.91 -12.08 -10.47
CA LYS A 183 9.25 -11.73 -9.97
C LYS A 183 9.14 -11.06 -8.60
N PRO A 184 9.90 -11.55 -7.59
CA PRO A 184 9.99 -10.89 -6.30
C PRO A 184 10.48 -9.45 -6.45
N ILE A 185 9.98 -8.55 -5.63
CA ILE A 185 10.31 -7.13 -5.66
C ILE A 185 10.69 -6.63 -4.27
N HIS A 186 11.69 -5.76 -4.18
CA HIS A 186 12.06 -5.11 -2.93
C HIS A 186 11.01 -4.08 -2.51
N SER A 187 10.67 -4.07 -1.21
CA SER A 187 9.71 -3.13 -0.63
C SER A 187 10.08 -1.67 -0.87
N GLU A 188 11.37 -1.36 -0.90
CA GLU A 188 11.88 -0.03 -1.23
C GLU A 188 11.46 0.42 -2.63
N LYS A 189 11.56 -0.46 -3.65
CA LYS A 189 11.13 -0.15 -5.01
C LYS A 189 9.62 0.13 -5.08
N VAL A 190 8.83 -0.65 -4.34
CA VAL A 190 7.38 -0.41 -4.28
C VAL A 190 7.09 0.96 -3.65
N ALA A 191 7.77 1.29 -2.55
CA ALA A 191 7.61 2.57 -1.86
C ALA A 191 7.97 3.78 -2.77
N LYS A 192 9.09 3.70 -3.49
CA LYS A 192 9.50 4.73 -4.46
C LYS A 192 8.48 4.86 -5.60
N ALA A 193 8.03 3.72 -6.16
CA ALA A 193 7.02 3.70 -7.20
C ALA A 193 5.70 4.36 -6.76
N MET A 194 5.27 4.15 -5.52
CA MET A 194 4.07 4.79 -4.97
C MET A 194 4.18 6.31 -4.98
N ILE A 195 5.33 6.87 -4.58
CA ILE A 195 5.57 8.32 -4.62
C ILE A 195 5.56 8.83 -6.07
N LYS A 196 6.21 8.12 -6.98
CA LYS A 196 6.26 8.49 -8.40
C LYS A 196 4.86 8.56 -9.00
N VAL A 197 4.03 7.54 -8.78
CA VAL A 197 2.65 7.50 -9.30
C VAL A 197 1.78 8.61 -8.71
N ALA A 198 1.99 9.01 -7.45
CA ALA A 198 1.28 10.13 -6.86
C ALA A 198 1.70 11.50 -7.43
N ASN A 199 2.95 11.63 -7.89
CA ASN A 199 3.49 12.91 -8.35
C ASN A 199 3.44 13.12 -9.87
N GLU A 200 3.62 12.06 -10.66
CA GLU A 200 3.67 12.15 -12.12
C GLU A 200 2.29 11.90 -12.75
N ASP A 201 2.13 12.37 -13.98
CA ASP A 201 0.93 12.11 -14.79
C ASP A 201 1.08 10.79 -15.54
N ILE A 202 0.74 9.70 -14.86
CA ILE A 202 0.80 8.35 -15.40
C ILE A 202 -0.63 7.86 -15.67
N GLN A 203 -0.95 7.58 -16.93
CA GLN A 203 -2.31 7.17 -17.36
C GLN A 203 -2.70 5.78 -16.83
N GLN A 204 -1.73 4.93 -16.50
CA GLN A 204 -1.96 3.60 -15.96
C GLN A 204 -2.32 3.68 -14.48
N SER A 205 -3.36 2.95 -14.05
CA SER A 205 -3.77 2.89 -12.64
C SER A 205 -3.35 1.60 -11.93
N VAL A 206 -3.10 0.50 -12.64
CA VAL A 206 -2.72 -0.80 -12.05
C VAL A 206 -1.32 -1.17 -12.49
N PHE A 207 -0.45 -1.48 -11.53
CA PHE A 207 0.96 -1.78 -11.76
C PHE A 207 1.31 -3.16 -11.22
N GLU A 208 1.63 -4.09 -12.11
CA GLU A 208 2.11 -5.42 -11.74
C GLU A 208 3.57 -5.36 -11.26
N SER A 209 4.04 -6.40 -10.59
CA SER A 209 5.37 -6.43 -9.96
C SER A 209 6.53 -6.07 -10.90
N ASN A 210 6.48 -6.53 -12.16
CA ASN A 210 7.48 -6.19 -13.17
C ASN A 210 7.38 -4.74 -13.65
N GLU A 211 6.18 -4.17 -13.70
CA GLU A 211 5.96 -2.77 -14.09
C GLU A 211 6.44 -1.83 -12.97
N ILE A 212 6.11 -2.14 -11.71
CA ILE A 212 6.66 -1.43 -10.54
C ILE A 212 8.20 -1.42 -10.56
N ALA A 213 8.82 -2.56 -10.88
CA ALA A 213 10.27 -2.67 -10.93
C ALA A 213 10.93 -1.87 -12.05
N ASN A 214 10.19 -1.59 -13.13
CA ASN A 214 10.64 -0.88 -14.32
C ASN A 214 10.25 0.61 -14.34
N LEU A 215 9.44 1.07 -13.40
CA LEU A 215 9.26 2.51 -13.21
C LEU A 215 10.64 3.07 -12.87
N ASN A 216 11.24 3.87 -13.79
CA ASN A 216 12.54 4.51 -13.60
C ASN A 216 12.48 5.34 -12.32
N ILE A 217 13.03 4.78 -11.25
CA ILE A 217 13.02 5.34 -9.90
C ILE A 217 14.50 5.63 -9.61
N ASP A 218 14.98 6.75 -10.15
CA ASP A 218 16.29 7.32 -9.82
C ASP A 218 16.25 7.97 -8.43
#